data_3330c6c3325f60c885cbf2ca73f9ec8b
#
_entry.id   3330c6c3325f60c885cbf2ca73f9ec8b
#
_cell.length_a   1.000
_cell.length_b   1.000
_cell.length_c   1.000
_cell.angle_alpha   90.00
_cell.angle_beta   90.00
_cell.angle_gamma   90.00
#
_symmetry.space_group_name_H-M   'P 1'
#
loop_
_entity.id
_entity.type
_entity.pdbx_description
1 polymer ?
#
loop_
_entity_poly.entity_id
_entity_poly.type
_entity_poly.pdbx_seq_one_letter_code
_entity_poly.pdbx_strand_id
1 'polypeptide(L)'
;NANDGISLAQVAEGSLTEIGNNLQRIRELSVQSANATNSASDRKALQAEVTQLVSEIDRVAKQADFNGTKLLDGSFTSQLFQVGANAGQAIAINSVVNAKADSLGAATFANGYTGTALAVDKATADTTYSGLQVSVTPPGGTATTVTISDFTVKAGESITSATAAAINNKLGETGVVASVNAGVISLASVKDGQTFALGVSAATPPAGVTAATIAGLGLTETSTNGGTLTGAAASFVKDLNVTTAEGAQKAMSIVDKALESVNSVRADLGAIQNRFTSVVANL
;
A
#
# COMPACT_ATOMS: atom_id res chain seq x y z
N ASN A 1 -7.69 -9.32 -39.80
CA ASN A 1 -7.89 -8.18 -38.87
C ASN A 1 -8.41 -8.64 -37.51
N ALA A 2 -9.43 -9.53 -37.44
CA ALA A 2 -9.90 -10.08 -36.16
C ALA A 2 -8.81 -10.94 -35.45
N ASN A 3 -8.07 -11.73 -36.23
CA ASN A 3 -6.95 -12.52 -35.71
C ASN A 3 -5.81 -11.62 -35.19
N ASP A 4 -5.58 -10.46 -35.80
CA ASP A 4 -4.58 -9.49 -35.31
C ASP A 4 -5.01 -8.90 -33.97
N GLY A 5 -6.31 -8.60 -33.80
CA GLY A 5 -6.87 -8.15 -32.53
C GLY A 5 -6.74 -9.21 -31.40
N ILE A 6 -6.98 -10.49 -31.72
CA ILE A 6 -6.77 -11.59 -30.80
C ILE A 6 -5.29 -11.72 -30.43
N SER A 7 -4.39 -11.67 -31.43
CA SER A 7 -2.96 -11.79 -31.22
C SER A 7 -2.40 -10.63 -30.38
N LEU A 8 -2.84 -9.40 -30.62
CA LEU A 8 -2.48 -8.24 -29.80
C LEU A 8 -2.91 -8.44 -28.35
N ALA A 9 -4.17 -8.85 -28.13
CA ALA A 9 -4.70 -9.08 -26.79
C ALA A 9 -3.95 -10.22 -26.07
N GLN A 10 -3.55 -11.29 -26.79
CA GLN A 10 -2.76 -12.38 -26.22
C GLN A 10 -1.34 -11.94 -25.83
N VAL A 11 -0.68 -11.12 -26.63
CA VAL A 11 0.65 -10.57 -26.29
C VAL A 11 0.56 -9.69 -25.06
N ALA A 12 -0.44 -8.80 -25.00
CA ALA A 12 -0.67 -7.93 -23.83
C ALA A 12 -0.96 -8.77 -22.58
N GLU A 13 -1.82 -9.79 -22.67
CA GLU A 13 -2.17 -10.67 -21.55
C GLU A 13 -0.95 -11.49 -21.06
N GLY A 14 -0.14 -12.02 -21.98
CA GLY A 14 1.09 -12.73 -21.63
C GLY A 14 2.05 -11.85 -20.84
N SER A 15 2.29 -10.63 -21.30
CA SER A 15 3.13 -9.65 -20.61
C SER A 15 2.55 -9.24 -19.25
N LEU A 16 1.23 -9.03 -19.15
CA LEU A 16 0.56 -8.72 -17.88
C LEU A 16 0.59 -9.90 -16.90
N THR A 17 0.60 -11.13 -17.38
CA THR A 17 0.76 -12.32 -16.53
C THR A 17 2.14 -12.35 -15.91
N GLU A 18 3.20 -12.04 -16.66
CA GLU A 18 4.56 -11.96 -16.15
C GLU A 18 4.70 -10.83 -15.11
N ILE A 19 4.16 -9.65 -15.41
CA ILE A 19 4.10 -8.53 -14.45
C ILE A 19 3.36 -8.94 -13.18
N GLY A 20 2.21 -9.62 -13.30
CA GLY A 20 1.44 -10.13 -12.18
C GLY A 20 2.23 -11.10 -11.31
N ASN A 21 2.98 -12.02 -11.90
CA ASN A 21 3.84 -12.96 -11.18
C ASN A 21 4.95 -12.23 -10.40
N ASN A 22 5.58 -11.24 -11.01
CA ASN A 22 6.61 -10.43 -10.36
C ASN A 22 6.01 -9.61 -9.20
N LEU A 23 4.82 -9.04 -9.35
CA LEU A 23 4.11 -8.34 -8.28
C LEU A 23 3.76 -9.28 -7.13
N GLN A 24 3.28 -10.50 -7.39
CA GLN A 24 3.01 -11.48 -6.35
C GLN A 24 4.29 -11.85 -5.58
N ARG A 25 5.41 -12.02 -6.27
CA ARG A 25 6.70 -12.26 -5.62
C ARG A 25 7.14 -11.08 -4.74
N ILE A 26 6.97 -9.84 -5.22
CA ILE A 26 7.23 -8.65 -4.40
C ILE A 26 6.34 -8.63 -3.16
N ARG A 27 5.07 -9.02 -3.29
CA ARG A 27 4.16 -9.12 -2.16
C ARG A 27 4.64 -10.12 -1.11
N GLU A 28 5.09 -11.32 -1.52
CA GLU A 28 5.67 -12.31 -0.62
C GLU A 28 6.90 -11.78 0.12
N LEU A 29 7.83 -11.12 -0.59
CA LEU A 29 9.01 -10.49 0.00
C LEU A 29 8.64 -9.38 0.98
N SER A 30 7.59 -8.62 0.68
CA SER A 30 7.08 -7.56 1.56
C SER A 30 6.50 -8.15 2.85
N VAL A 31 5.71 -9.23 2.75
CA VAL A 31 5.19 -9.96 3.91
C VAL A 31 6.34 -10.52 4.75
N GLN A 32 7.32 -11.12 4.11
CA GLN A 32 8.51 -11.63 4.79
C GLN A 32 9.26 -10.49 5.51
N SER A 33 9.50 -9.36 4.84
CA SER A 33 10.22 -8.22 5.41
C SER A 33 9.47 -7.55 6.57
N ALA A 34 8.14 -7.57 6.55
CA ALA A 34 7.31 -7.01 7.63
C ALA A 34 7.48 -7.76 8.97
N ASN A 35 7.98 -9.00 8.95
CA ASN A 35 8.18 -9.78 10.16
C ASN A 35 9.25 -9.13 11.05
N ALA A 36 8.93 -9.02 12.35
CA ALA A 36 9.82 -8.41 13.36
C ALA A 36 11.14 -9.16 13.59
N THR A 37 11.21 -10.44 13.22
CA THR A 37 12.43 -11.27 13.37
C THR A 37 13.53 -10.93 12.38
N ASN A 38 13.23 -10.20 11.29
CA ASN A 38 14.23 -9.81 10.30
C ASN A 38 15.13 -8.70 10.83
N SER A 39 16.44 -8.88 10.66
CA SER A 39 17.45 -7.84 10.89
C SER A 39 17.41 -6.77 9.78
N ALA A 40 18.11 -5.66 10.01
CA ALA A 40 18.27 -4.64 8.97
C ALA A 40 19.02 -5.16 7.73
N SER A 41 19.95 -6.12 7.90
CA SER A 41 20.67 -6.76 6.79
C SER A 41 19.76 -7.69 6.00
N ASP A 42 18.88 -8.45 6.66
CA ASP A 42 17.92 -9.33 5.98
C ASP A 42 16.97 -8.50 5.13
N ARG A 43 16.42 -7.41 5.67
CA ARG A 43 15.57 -6.50 4.91
C ARG A 43 16.28 -5.85 3.72
N LYS A 44 17.57 -5.53 3.84
CA LYS A 44 18.35 -5.03 2.68
C LYS A 44 18.50 -6.08 1.59
N ALA A 45 18.69 -7.36 1.96
CA ALA A 45 18.74 -8.44 0.98
C ALA A 45 17.40 -8.61 0.27
N LEU A 46 16.29 -8.59 1.01
CA LEU A 46 14.94 -8.62 0.43
C LEU A 46 14.69 -7.41 -0.49
N GLN A 47 15.13 -6.21 -0.09
CA GLN A 47 15.04 -5.02 -0.93
C GLN A 47 15.81 -5.15 -2.25
N ALA A 48 16.96 -5.79 -2.24
CA ALA A 48 17.72 -6.03 -3.47
C ALA A 48 16.92 -6.90 -4.46
N GLU A 49 16.25 -7.96 -3.99
CA GLU A 49 15.37 -8.79 -4.82
C GLU A 49 14.16 -7.98 -5.32
N VAL A 50 13.51 -7.20 -4.45
CA VAL A 50 12.40 -6.31 -4.84
C VAL A 50 12.84 -5.35 -5.95
N THR A 51 14.02 -4.75 -5.82
CA THR A 51 14.56 -3.81 -6.83
C THR A 51 14.75 -4.49 -8.20
N GLN A 52 15.23 -5.73 -8.22
CA GLN A 52 15.36 -6.50 -9.48
C GLN A 52 13.99 -6.80 -10.10
N LEU A 53 13.01 -7.21 -9.30
CA LEU A 53 11.65 -7.49 -9.79
C LEU A 53 10.96 -6.23 -10.32
N VAL A 54 11.13 -5.08 -9.66
CA VAL A 54 10.64 -3.77 -10.14
C VAL A 54 11.26 -3.41 -11.49
N SER A 55 12.56 -3.62 -11.64
CA SER A 55 13.27 -3.39 -12.90
C SER A 55 12.77 -4.32 -14.01
N GLU A 56 12.44 -5.56 -13.68
CA GLU A 56 11.89 -6.52 -14.62
C GLU A 56 10.46 -6.15 -15.04
N ILE A 57 9.62 -5.71 -14.12
CA ILE A 57 8.28 -5.18 -14.44
C ILE A 57 8.40 -4.02 -15.45
N ASP A 58 9.29 -3.08 -15.18
CA ASP A 58 9.50 -1.92 -16.06
C ASP A 58 10.04 -2.32 -17.43
N ARG A 59 10.95 -3.32 -17.48
CA ARG A 59 11.46 -3.89 -18.73
C ARG A 59 10.33 -4.52 -19.56
N VAL A 60 9.52 -5.39 -18.94
CA VAL A 60 8.40 -6.06 -19.63
C VAL A 60 7.39 -5.03 -20.14
N ALA A 61 7.02 -4.04 -19.32
CA ALA A 61 6.08 -2.98 -19.70
C ALA A 61 6.57 -2.17 -20.92
N LYS A 62 7.87 -1.85 -20.98
CA LYS A 62 8.47 -1.09 -22.09
C LYS A 62 8.70 -1.91 -23.36
N GLN A 63 8.91 -3.22 -23.21
CA GLN A 63 9.22 -4.10 -24.35
C GLN A 63 7.98 -4.73 -24.97
N ALA A 64 6.86 -4.83 -24.24
CA ALA A 64 5.63 -5.40 -24.76
C ALA A 64 5.14 -4.60 -25.97
N ASP A 65 5.23 -5.20 -27.18
CA ASP A 65 4.75 -4.59 -28.40
C ASP A 65 4.11 -5.62 -29.36
N PHE A 66 3.25 -5.14 -30.22
CA PHE A 66 2.66 -5.90 -31.30
C PHE A 66 2.77 -5.09 -32.61
N ASN A 67 3.49 -5.63 -33.60
CA ASN A 67 3.76 -4.97 -34.88
C ASN A 67 4.29 -3.51 -34.72
N GLY A 68 5.18 -3.29 -33.76
CA GLY A 68 5.76 -1.99 -33.48
C GLY A 68 4.88 -1.04 -32.65
N THR A 69 3.66 -1.47 -32.29
CA THR A 69 2.79 -0.71 -31.37
C THR A 69 3.06 -1.14 -29.94
N LYS A 70 3.51 -0.22 -29.10
CA LYS A 70 3.69 -0.46 -27.66
C LYS A 70 2.33 -0.65 -26.98
N LEU A 71 2.28 -1.64 -26.06
CA LEU A 71 1.02 -2.06 -25.45
C LEU A 71 0.87 -1.59 -24.00
N LEU A 72 1.97 -1.60 -23.22
CA LEU A 72 1.93 -1.45 -21.76
C LEU A 72 2.73 -0.27 -21.22
N ASP A 73 3.31 0.55 -22.07
CA ASP A 73 4.14 1.70 -21.67
C ASP A 73 3.38 3.03 -21.49
N GLY A 74 2.05 2.98 -21.65
CA GLY A 74 1.17 4.13 -21.55
C GLY A 74 0.98 4.92 -22.85
N SER A 75 1.67 4.55 -23.94
CA SER A 75 1.50 5.19 -25.25
C SER A 75 0.39 4.58 -26.11
N PHE A 76 -0.16 3.44 -25.67
CA PHE A 76 -1.21 2.75 -26.40
C PHE A 76 -2.47 3.62 -26.51
N THR A 77 -2.89 3.85 -27.75
CA THR A 77 -4.16 4.50 -28.06
C THR A 77 -5.14 3.50 -28.64
N SER A 78 -6.43 3.82 -28.59
CA SER A 78 -7.49 2.95 -29.11
C SER A 78 -7.18 2.45 -30.53
N GLN A 79 -7.27 1.12 -30.72
CA GLN A 79 -7.12 0.47 -32.01
C GLN A 79 -8.46 -0.15 -32.43
N LEU A 80 -8.86 0.20 -33.66
CA LEU A 80 -10.09 -0.32 -34.27
C LEU A 80 -9.75 -1.47 -35.22
N PHE A 81 -10.36 -2.63 -34.97
CA PHE A 81 -10.21 -3.81 -35.81
C PHE A 81 -11.51 -4.04 -36.58
N GLN A 82 -11.48 -3.84 -37.89
CA GLN A 82 -12.60 -4.15 -38.77
C GLN A 82 -12.80 -5.67 -38.83
N VAL A 83 -13.96 -6.15 -38.43
CA VAL A 83 -14.26 -7.60 -38.30
C VAL A 83 -15.32 -8.07 -39.31
N GLY A 84 -16.04 -7.18 -39.99
CA GLY A 84 -17.02 -7.51 -40.99
C GLY A 84 -16.88 -6.67 -42.24
N ALA A 85 -17.65 -7.02 -43.30
CA ALA A 85 -17.57 -6.37 -44.62
C ALA A 85 -18.24 -4.99 -44.66
N ASN A 86 -19.13 -4.68 -43.72
CA ASN A 86 -19.90 -3.44 -43.72
C ASN A 86 -19.27 -2.38 -42.81
N ALA A 87 -19.50 -1.11 -43.17
CA ALA A 87 -19.05 0.03 -42.34
C ALA A 87 -19.63 -0.07 -40.89
N GLY A 88 -18.78 0.17 -39.91
CA GLY A 88 -19.16 0.10 -38.47
C GLY A 88 -19.08 -1.29 -37.83
N GLN A 89 -18.77 -2.34 -38.59
CA GLN A 89 -18.52 -3.69 -38.05
C GLN A 89 -17.07 -3.81 -37.53
N ALA A 90 -16.75 -3.05 -36.49
CA ALA A 90 -15.43 -3.01 -35.88
C ALA A 90 -15.48 -3.28 -34.37
N ILE A 91 -14.43 -3.87 -33.84
CA ILE A 91 -14.20 -4.02 -32.40
C ILE A 91 -13.04 -3.10 -32.03
N ALA A 92 -13.26 -2.25 -31.02
CA ALA A 92 -12.21 -1.40 -30.47
C ALA A 92 -11.55 -2.06 -29.27
N ILE A 93 -10.22 -1.99 -29.21
CA ILE A 93 -9.44 -2.14 -27.98
C ILE A 93 -9.12 -0.72 -27.53
N ASN A 94 -9.84 -0.21 -26.51
CA ASN A 94 -9.85 1.21 -26.19
C ASN A 94 -8.57 1.66 -25.47
N SER A 95 -8.15 0.92 -24.45
CA SER A 95 -6.94 1.23 -23.68
C SER A 95 -6.40 -0.02 -23.00
N VAL A 96 -5.11 -0.02 -22.79
CA VAL A 96 -4.41 -0.98 -21.93
C VAL A 96 -3.72 -0.20 -20.82
N VAL A 97 -3.57 -0.80 -19.65
CA VAL A 97 -2.95 -0.13 -18.51
C VAL A 97 -1.51 0.30 -18.84
N ASN A 98 -1.10 1.46 -18.35
CA ASN A 98 0.32 1.78 -18.24
C ASN A 98 0.91 0.96 -17.09
N ALA A 99 1.65 -0.08 -17.45
CA ALA A 99 2.22 -1.05 -16.50
C ALA A 99 3.66 -0.72 -16.09
N LYS A 100 4.18 0.45 -16.46
CA LYS A 100 5.50 0.90 -15.99
C LYS A 100 5.50 1.07 -14.47
N ALA A 101 6.65 0.82 -13.87
CA ALA A 101 6.83 0.93 -12.43
C ALA A 101 6.51 2.33 -11.86
N ASP A 102 6.61 3.39 -12.66
CA ASP A 102 6.30 4.78 -12.28
C ASP A 102 4.80 5.14 -12.34
N SER A 103 3.98 4.25 -12.84
CA SER A 103 2.56 4.50 -13.08
C SER A 103 1.65 3.45 -12.42
N LEU A 104 2.18 2.26 -12.13
CA LEU A 104 1.43 1.14 -11.60
C LEU A 104 1.37 1.20 -10.06
N GLY A 105 0.22 0.90 -9.47
CA GLY A 105 0.05 0.75 -8.03
C GLY A 105 -0.10 2.08 -7.28
N ALA A 106 -0.59 3.14 -7.92
CA ALA A 106 -0.78 4.46 -7.31
C ALA A 106 -1.52 4.39 -5.95
N ALA A 107 -0.80 4.49 -4.85
CA ALA A 107 -1.33 4.52 -3.49
C ALA A 107 -0.90 5.82 -2.81
N THR A 108 -1.82 6.45 -2.08
CA THR A 108 -1.55 7.69 -1.34
C THR A 108 -1.65 7.41 0.15
N PHE A 109 -0.55 7.59 0.86
CA PHE A 109 -0.51 7.39 2.31
C PHE A 109 -0.61 8.74 3.01
N ALA A 110 -1.34 8.79 4.13
CA ALA A 110 -1.38 9.97 4.96
C ALA A 110 0.04 10.38 5.39
N ASN A 111 0.28 11.69 5.44
CA ASN A 111 1.53 12.23 5.95
C ASN A 111 1.81 11.67 7.34
N GLY A 112 3.05 11.29 7.59
CA GLY A 112 3.46 10.76 8.88
C GLY A 112 3.24 11.78 10.00
N TYR A 113 2.93 11.29 11.17
CA TYR A 113 2.86 12.06 12.40
C TYR A 113 4.15 11.81 13.19
N THR A 114 4.74 12.86 13.73
CA THR A 114 5.93 12.77 14.59
C THR A 114 5.62 13.42 15.93
N GLY A 115 5.79 12.66 17.01
CA GLY A 115 5.64 13.14 18.38
C GLY A 115 6.86 13.96 18.84
N THR A 116 6.95 14.15 20.15
CA THR A 116 8.07 14.83 20.81
C THR A 116 8.80 13.87 21.74
N ALA A 117 10.11 14.07 21.89
CA ALA A 117 10.87 13.33 22.88
C ALA A 117 10.35 13.70 24.30
N LEU A 118 10.12 12.67 25.12
CA LEU A 118 9.81 12.88 26.53
C LEU A 118 11.05 13.38 27.28
N ALA A 119 10.88 14.36 28.16
CA ALA A 119 11.97 14.81 29.05
C ALA A 119 12.48 13.64 29.95
N VAL A 120 11.57 12.75 30.32
CA VAL A 120 11.87 11.49 31.04
C VAL A 120 11.14 10.37 30.32
N ASP A 121 11.81 9.66 29.42
CA ASP A 121 11.22 8.55 28.67
C ASP A 121 11.20 7.23 29.47
N LYS A 122 11.97 7.13 30.57
CA LYS A 122 11.99 5.93 31.40
C LYS A 122 11.01 6.06 32.55
N ALA A 123 10.14 5.07 32.69
CA ALA A 123 9.22 5.00 33.80
C ALA A 123 9.96 4.89 35.14
N THR A 124 9.60 5.69 36.13
CA THR A 124 10.19 5.67 37.47
C THR A 124 9.59 4.59 38.36
N ALA A 125 8.40 4.09 38.02
CA ALA A 125 7.69 3.01 38.69
C ALA A 125 6.85 2.23 37.68
N ASP A 126 6.40 1.03 38.01
CA ASP A 126 5.46 0.29 37.18
C ASP A 126 4.17 1.10 37.02
N THR A 127 3.86 1.48 35.79
CA THR A 127 2.72 2.34 35.49
C THR A 127 1.89 1.71 34.37
N THR A 128 0.60 1.51 34.62
CA THR A 128 -0.35 1.04 33.62
C THR A 128 -1.09 2.24 33.04
N TYR A 129 -1.07 2.36 31.70
CA TYR A 129 -1.77 3.39 30.96
C TYR A 129 -3.03 2.83 30.31
N SER A 130 -4.10 3.62 30.30
CA SER A 130 -5.38 3.28 29.67
C SER A 130 -5.96 4.45 28.90
N GLY A 131 -6.87 4.14 27.96
CA GLY A 131 -7.67 5.13 27.28
C GLY A 131 -7.03 5.76 26.03
N LEU A 132 -5.86 5.33 25.59
CA LEU A 132 -5.30 5.76 24.31
C LEU A 132 -6.20 5.27 23.16
N GLN A 133 -6.47 6.14 22.20
CA GLN A 133 -7.35 5.86 21.06
C GLN A 133 -6.68 6.26 19.74
N VAL A 134 -6.97 5.47 18.71
CA VAL A 134 -6.62 5.79 17.32
C VAL A 134 -7.92 5.77 16.51
N SER A 135 -8.30 6.93 15.98
CA SER A 135 -9.44 7.04 15.06
C SER A 135 -8.90 6.97 13.63
N VAL A 136 -9.46 6.11 12.80
CA VAL A 136 -9.07 5.93 11.40
C VAL A 136 -10.24 6.20 10.49
N THR A 137 -9.99 6.88 9.37
CA THR A 137 -11.00 7.20 8.37
C THR A 137 -10.54 6.63 7.03
N PRO A 138 -11.19 5.57 6.53
CA PRO A 138 -10.91 5.03 5.21
C PRO A 138 -11.40 6.00 4.11
N PRO A 139 -10.94 5.86 2.85
CA PRO A 139 -11.38 6.68 1.74
C PRO A 139 -12.90 6.66 1.57
N GLY A 140 -13.53 7.84 1.61
CA GLY A 140 -14.99 7.96 1.46
C GLY A 140 -15.84 7.34 2.58
N GLY A 141 -15.20 6.85 3.64
CA GLY A 141 -15.86 6.22 4.78
C GLY A 141 -16.02 7.13 5.99
N THR A 142 -16.59 6.59 7.06
CA THR A 142 -16.72 7.26 8.35
C THR A 142 -15.57 6.90 9.27
N ALA A 143 -15.22 7.83 10.17
CA ALA A 143 -14.19 7.60 11.18
C ALA A 143 -14.61 6.46 12.13
N THR A 144 -13.69 5.53 12.38
CA THR A 144 -13.83 4.47 13.37
C THR A 144 -12.76 4.62 14.41
N THR A 145 -13.14 4.67 15.69
CA THR A 145 -12.21 4.82 16.81
C THR A 145 -11.89 3.45 17.40
N VAL A 146 -10.62 3.11 17.45
CA VAL A 146 -10.08 1.90 18.06
C VAL A 146 -9.41 2.30 19.37
N THR A 147 -9.87 1.72 20.49
CA THR A 147 -9.22 1.89 21.79
C THR A 147 -8.04 0.93 21.90
N ILE A 148 -6.87 1.47 22.19
CA ILE A 148 -5.67 0.69 22.45
C ILE A 148 -5.85 0.01 23.83
N SER A 149 -5.54 -1.27 23.88
CA SER A 149 -5.62 -2.04 25.13
C SER A 149 -4.69 -1.43 26.18
N ASP A 150 -5.10 -1.52 27.43
CA ASP A 150 -4.25 -1.08 28.54
C ASP A 150 -2.88 -1.76 28.49
N PHE A 151 -1.83 -1.00 28.75
CA PHE A 151 -0.47 -1.50 28.74
C PHE A 151 0.33 -1.00 29.92
N THR A 152 1.19 -1.85 30.46
CA THR A 152 2.03 -1.54 31.61
C THR A 152 3.46 -1.30 31.16
N VAL A 153 4.02 -0.17 31.57
CA VAL A 153 5.43 0.17 31.44
C VAL A 153 6.10 -0.09 32.78
N LYS A 154 7.08 -0.97 32.80
CA LYS A 154 7.81 -1.30 34.03
C LYS A 154 8.84 -0.22 34.37
N ALA A 155 9.18 -0.10 35.63
CA ALA A 155 10.24 0.79 36.10
C ALA A 155 11.54 0.58 35.29
N GLY A 156 12.06 1.65 34.70
CA GLY A 156 13.25 1.63 33.85
C GLY A 156 13.00 1.35 32.37
N GLU A 157 11.79 0.94 31.98
CA GLU A 157 11.43 0.77 30.57
C GLU A 157 11.06 2.11 29.90
N SER A 158 11.21 2.16 28.57
CA SER A 158 10.87 3.35 27.75
C SER A 158 9.36 3.43 27.55
N ILE A 159 8.79 4.57 27.94
CA ILE A 159 7.36 4.89 27.77
C ILE A 159 7.02 4.95 26.28
N THR A 160 7.84 5.62 25.47
CA THR A 160 7.62 5.77 24.03
C THR A 160 7.67 4.42 23.31
N SER A 161 8.60 3.53 23.69
CA SER A 161 8.71 2.19 23.10
C SER A 161 7.51 1.31 23.45
N ALA A 162 7.05 1.35 24.69
CA ALA A 162 5.88 0.60 25.13
C ALA A 162 4.59 1.14 24.46
N THR A 163 4.47 2.45 24.33
CA THR A 163 3.36 3.10 23.60
C THR A 163 3.33 2.66 22.14
N ALA A 164 4.48 2.68 21.46
CA ALA A 164 4.58 2.24 20.07
C ALA A 164 4.20 0.75 19.94
N ALA A 165 4.65 -0.11 20.85
CA ALA A 165 4.28 -1.51 20.86
C ALA A 165 2.76 -1.70 21.05
N ALA A 166 2.15 -0.96 21.96
CA ALA A 166 0.71 -1.01 22.22
C ALA A 166 -0.12 -0.58 20.97
N ILE A 167 0.31 0.46 20.26
CA ILE A 167 -0.31 0.89 18.99
C ILE A 167 -0.13 -0.20 17.92
N ASN A 168 1.05 -0.76 17.78
CA ASN A 168 1.34 -1.81 16.80
C ASN A 168 0.57 -3.11 17.03
N ASN A 169 0.22 -3.42 18.28
CA ASN A 169 -0.66 -4.56 18.60
C ASN A 169 -2.07 -4.41 17.97
N LYS A 170 -2.47 -3.19 17.61
CA LYS A 170 -3.73 -2.86 16.93
C LYS A 170 -3.54 -2.52 15.45
N LEU A 171 -2.37 -2.79 14.88
CA LEU A 171 -2.07 -2.50 13.46
C LEU A 171 -3.09 -3.11 12.49
N GLY A 172 -3.52 -4.35 12.73
CA GLY A 172 -4.51 -5.03 11.88
C GLY A 172 -5.85 -4.29 11.81
N GLU A 173 -6.29 -3.68 12.94
CA GLU A 173 -7.53 -2.92 13.04
C GLU A 173 -7.34 -1.48 12.52
N THR A 174 -6.27 -0.82 12.95
CA THR A 174 -6.03 0.60 12.68
C THR A 174 -5.35 0.87 11.33
N GLY A 175 -4.51 -0.03 10.84
CA GLY A 175 -3.63 0.25 9.70
C GLY A 175 -2.63 1.39 9.98
N VAL A 176 -2.34 1.66 11.27
CA VAL A 176 -1.36 2.66 11.70
C VAL A 176 -0.19 1.95 12.36
N VAL A 177 1.01 2.17 11.84
CA VAL A 177 2.25 1.65 12.41
C VAL A 177 2.94 2.73 13.23
N ALA A 178 3.49 2.33 14.38
CA ALA A 178 4.29 3.18 15.24
C ALA A 178 5.76 2.73 15.19
N SER A 179 6.66 3.67 15.12
CA SER A 179 8.10 3.47 15.25
C SER A 179 8.70 4.46 16.24
N VAL A 180 9.81 4.08 16.87
CA VAL A 180 10.53 4.95 17.80
C VAL A 180 11.95 5.13 17.32
N ASN A 181 12.38 6.37 17.19
CA ASN A 181 13.75 6.73 16.88
C ASN A 181 14.23 7.79 17.86
N ALA A 182 15.33 7.52 18.56
CA ALA A 182 15.91 8.41 19.56
C ALA A 182 14.88 8.93 20.60
N GLY A 183 13.95 8.07 21.05
CA GLY A 183 12.92 8.43 22.03
C GLY A 183 11.76 9.25 21.47
N VAL A 184 11.66 9.41 20.15
CA VAL A 184 10.55 10.07 19.48
C VAL A 184 9.67 9.03 18.77
N ILE A 185 8.37 9.05 19.04
CA ILE A 185 7.38 8.21 18.35
C ILE A 185 7.03 8.86 17.02
N SER A 186 7.04 8.06 15.96
CA SER A 186 6.48 8.43 14.65
C SER A 186 5.39 7.44 14.29
N LEU A 187 4.29 7.94 13.74
CA LEU A 187 3.15 7.15 13.29
C LEU A 187 2.94 7.35 11.80
N ALA A 188 2.59 6.28 11.11
CA ALA A 188 2.27 6.32 9.68
C ALA A 188 1.10 5.40 9.36
N SER A 189 0.19 5.85 8.48
CA SER A 189 -0.80 4.97 7.88
C SER A 189 -0.14 4.10 6.82
N VAL A 190 -0.49 2.82 6.81
CA VAL A 190 0.00 1.86 5.81
C VAL A 190 -1.10 1.40 4.85
N LYS A 191 -2.32 1.94 5.01
CA LYS A 191 -3.45 1.72 4.09
C LYS A 191 -3.61 2.91 3.16
N ASP A 192 -3.87 2.62 1.89
CA ASP A 192 -4.10 3.63 0.86
C ASP A 192 -5.31 4.51 1.17
N GLY A 193 -5.15 5.82 1.01
CA GLY A 193 -6.20 6.82 1.18
C GLY A 193 -6.75 6.96 2.61
N GLN A 194 -6.19 6.24 3.59
CA GLN A 194 -6.65 6.30 4.97
C GLN A 194 -5.98 7.43 5.74
N THR A 195 -6.78 8.24 6.42
CA THR A 195 -6.30 9.21 7.43
C THR A 195 -6.44 8.63 8.84
N PHE A 196 -5.72 9.20 9.80
CA PHE A 196 -5.86 8.80 11.20
C PHE A 196 -5.73 10.00 12.13
N ALA A 197 -6.29 9.88 13.33
CA ALA A 197 -6.15 10.86 14.42
C ALA A 197 -5.91 10.12 15.74
N LEU A 198 -5.18 10.76 16.63
CA LEU A 198 -4.96 10.31 17.99
C LEU A 198 -5.94 10.95 18.95
N GLY A 199 -6.36 10.21 19.94
CA GLY A 199 -7.22 10.69 20.99
C GLY A 199 -7.00 9.93 22.29
N VAL A 200 -7.64 10.41 23.32
CA VAL A 200 -7.73 9.74 24.63
C VAL A 200 -9.19 9.63 25.05
N SER A 201 -9.54 8.52 25.67
CA SER A 201 -10.87 8.36 26.24
C SER A 201 -11.07 9.31 27.42
N ALA A 202 -12.23 9.96 27.49
CA ALA A 202 -12.63 10.75 28.66
C ALA A 202 -13.08 9.90 29.85
N ALA A 203 -13.11 8.56 29.71
CA ALA A 203 -13.51 7.67 30.78
C ALA A 203 -12.48 7.70 31.93
N THR A 204 -12.96 7.72 33.17
CA THR A 204 -12.11 7.62 34.35
C THR A 204 -11.52 6.20 34.42
N PRO A 205 -10.19 6.03 34.45
CA PRO A 205 -9.59 4.72 34.55
C PRO A 205 -9.85 4.08 35.92
N PRO A 206 -9.76 2.75 36.02
CA PRO A 206 -9.82 2.05 37.30
C PRO A 206 -8.74 2.51 38.31
N ALA A 207 -8.95 2.25 39.57
CA ALA A 207 -7.96 2.57 40.60
C ALA A 207 -6.62 1.87 40.31
N GLY A 208 -5.52 2.61 40.41
CA GLY A 208 -4.16 2.11 40.10
C GLY A 208 -3.78 2.14 38.60
N VAL A 209 -4.66 2.62 37.76
CA VAL A 209 -4.38 2.83 36.30
C VAL A 209 -4.28 4.31 36.02
N THR A 210 -3.28 4.72 35.25
CA THR A 210 -3.04 6.10 34.84
C THR A 210 -3.80 6.38 33.53
N ALA A 211 -4.62 7.43 33.51
CA ALA A 211 -5.20 7.91 32.26
C ALA A 211 -4.08 8.29 31.28
N ALA A 212 -4.13 7.74 30.07
CA ALA A 212 -3.21 8.16 29.01
C ALA A 212 -3.46 9.66 28.71
N THR A 213 -2.37 10.39 28.53
CA THR A 213 -2.40 11.73 27.94
C THR A 213 -1.52 11.72 26.72
N ILE A 214 -1.92 12.43 25.67
CA ILE A 214 -1.16 12.49 24.43
C ILE A 214 0.30 12.90 24.71
N ALA A 215 0.52 13.97 25.46
CA ALA A 215 1.84 14.46 25.82
C ALA A 215 2.64 13.51 26.73
N GLY A 216 1.97 12.86 27.69
CA GLY A 216 2.62 11.92 28.64
C GLY A 216 3.12 10.63 27.98
N LEU A 217 2.66 10.34 26.77
CA LEU A 217 3.08 9.19 25.97
C LEU A 217 4.10 9.54 24.87
N GLY A 218 4.63 10.76 24.86
CA GLY A 218 5.56 11.24 23.83
C GLY A 218 4.88 11.61 22.50
N LEU A 219 3.57 11.79 22.54
CA LEU A 219 2.76 12.25 21.41
C LEU A 219 2.47 13.73 21.59
N THR A 220 2.32 14.49 20.50
CA THR A 220 2.08 15.94 20.56
C THR A 220 0.60 16.23 20.43
N GLU A 221 0.06 17.07 21.30
CA GLU A 221 -1.27 17.63 21.13
C GLU A 221 -1.22 18.76 20.10
N THR A 222 -1.72 18.50 18.89
CA THR A 222 -1.95 19.53 17.88
C THR A 222 -3.41 19.48 17.45
N SER A 223 -3.94 20.55 16.91
CA SER A 223 -5.33 20.62 16.42
C SER A 223 -5.62 19.56 15.33
N THR A 224 -4.59 18.94 14.80
CA THR A 224 -4.63 17.81 13.86
C THR A 224 -3.67 16.72 14.35
N ASN A 225 -4.05 16.02 15.42
CA ASN A 225 -3.26 14.91 15.98
C ASN A 225 -3.36 13.67 15.08
N GLY A 226 -2.68 13.68 13.94
CA GLY A 226 -2.75 12.51 13.06
C GLY A 226 -2.18 12.74 11.68
N GLY A 227 -2.36 11.75 10.83
CA GLY A 227 -1.93 11.79 9.44
C GLY A 227 -3.05 12.23 8.51
N THR A 228 -2.79 13.21 7.66
CA THR A 228 -3.71 13.74 6.66
C THR A 228 -3.21 13.43 5.24
N LEU A 229 -4.12 13.45 4.26
CA LEU A 229 -3.77 13.29 2.84
C LEU A 229 -3.41 14.61 2.15
N THR A 230 -3.56 15.75 2.83
CA THR A 230 -3.26 17.07 2.24
C THR A 230 -1.77 17.17 1.90
N GLY A 231 -1.47 17.35 0.62
CA GLY A 231 -0.10 17.38 0.12
C GLY A 231 0.62 16.04 0.05
N ALA A 232 -0.05 14.92 0.37
CA ALA A 232 0.53 13.60 0.24
C ALA A 232 0.67 13.22 -1.26
N ALA A 233 1.86 12.79 -1.65
CA ALA A 233 2.13 12.32 -3.00
C ALA A 233 1.72 10.85 -3.15
N ALA A 234 1.29 10.47 -4.37
CA ALA A 234 1.09 9.09 -4.70
C ALA A 234 2.42 8.34 -4.77
N SER A 235 2.45 7.13 -4.22
CA SER A 235 3.55 6.18 -4.32
C SER A 235 3.20 5.09 -5.33
N PHE A 236 4.18 4.65 -6.09
CA PHE A 236 4.04 3.67 -7.16
C PHE A 236 4.96 2.47 -6.93
N VAL A 237 4.87 1.48 -7.81
CA VAL A 237 5.75 0.30 -7.75
C VAL A 237 7.24 0.66 -7.75
N LYS A 238 7.64 1.75 -8.43
CA LYS A 238 9.03 2.25 -8.39
C LYS A 238 9.50 2.70 -7.02
N ASP A 239 8.57 3.07 -6.13
CA ASP A 239 8.85 3.65 -4.80
C ASP A 239 8.86 2.58 -3.69
N LEU A 240 8.77 1.29 -4.05
CA LEU A 240 8.74 0.20 -3.09
C LEU A 240 9.99 0.14 -2.23
N ASN A 241 9.79 0.18 -0.93
CA ASN A 241 10.86 0.11 0.06
C ASN A 241 10.47 -0.84 1.19
N VAL A 242 11.13 -1.99 1.27
CA VAL A 242 10.91 -3.01 2.30
C VAL A 242 12.02 -3.04 3.35
N THR A 243 12.88 -2.02 3.43
CA THR A 243 13.97 -1.97 4.41
C THR A 243 13.49 -1.70 5.84
N THR A 244 12.23 -1.28 6.01
CA THR A 244 11.58 -1.08 7.31
C THR A 244 10.26 -1.84 7.36
N ALA A 245 9.76 -2.14 8.55
CA ALA A 245 8.45 -2.78 8.72
C ALA A 245 7.31 -1.90 8.18
N GLU A 246 7.38 -0.58 8.40
CA GLU A 246 6.45 0.39 7.81
C GLU A 246 6.47 0.36 6.29
N GLY A 247 7.66 0.45 5.70
CA GLY A 247 7.82 0.40 4.25
C GLY A 247 7.32 -0.91 3.65
N ALA A 248 7.57 -2.03 4.32
CA ALA A 248 7.07 -3.35 3.90
C ALA A 248 5.53 -3.42 3.92
N GLN A 249 4.88 -2.84 4.94
CA GLN A 249 3.41 -2.75 5.01
C GLN A 249 2.85 -1.85 3.89
N LYS A 250 3.46 -0.69 3.64
CA LYS A 250 3.09 0.20 2.52
C LYS A 250 3.30 -0.48 1.16
N ALA A 251 4.39 -1.24 1.02
CA ALA A 251 4.69 -1.99 -0.19
C ALA A 251 3.58 -3.00 -0.52
N MET A 252 3.04 -3.72 0.47
CA MET A 252 1.89 -4.60 0.25
C MET A 252 0.68 -3.85 -0.30
N SER A 253 0.36 -2.66 0.23
CA SER A 253 -0.76 -1.84 -0.24
C SER A 253 -0.57 -1.38 -1.68
N ILE A 254 0.64 -0.93 -2.05
CA ILE A 254 0.97 -0.52 -3.43
C ILE A 254 0.85 -1.72 -4.39
N VAL A 255 1.39 -2.87 -3.99
CA VAL A 255 1.38 -4.09 -4.82
C VAL A 255 -0.04 -4.63 -4.99
N ASP A 256 -0.88 -4.59 -3.95
CA ASP A 256 -2.27 -5.03 -4.04
C ASP A 256 -3.05 -4.15 -5.04
N LYS A 257 -2.85 -2.83 -5.05
CA LYS A 257 -3.43 -1.94 -6.07
C LYS A 257 -2.89 -2.21 -7.47
N ALA A 258 -1.60 -2.49 -7.60
CA ALA A 258 -0.99 -2.84 -8.87
C ALA A 258 -1.58 -4.15 -9.42
N LEU A 259 -1.74 -5.17 -8.57
CA LEU A 259 -2.38 -6.44 -8.94
C LEU A 259 -3.85 -6.27 -9.33
N GLU A 260 -4.61 -5.42 -8.61
CA GLU A 260 -5.99 -5.10 -8.96
C GLU A 260 -6.07 -4.49 -10.37
N SER A 261 -5.22 -3.52 -10.68
CA SER A 261 -5.16 -2.88 -12.00
C SER A 261 -4.80 -3.88 -13.10
N VAL A 262 -3.78 -4.70 -12.88
CA VAL A 262 -3.35 -5.75 -13.84
C VAL A 262 -4.46 -6.77 -14.07
N ASN A 263 -5.10 -7.26 -13.01
CA ASN A 263 -6.16 -8.26 -13.12
C ASN A 263 -7.41 -7.70 -13.81
N SER A 264 -7.78 -6.45 -13.56
CA SER A 264 -8.89 -5.77 -14.24
C SER A 264 -8.67 -5.74 -15.75
N VAL A 265 -7.48 -5.29 -16.19
CA VAL A 265 -7.17 -5.20 -17.62
C VAL A 265 -7.07 -6.58 -18.26
N ARG A 266 -6.54 -7.58 -17.56
CA ARG A 266 -6.55 -8.96 -18.07
C ARG A 266 -7.96 -9.49 -18.27
N ALA A 267 -8.89 -9.18 -17.36
CA ALA A 267 -10.29 -9.55 -17.53
C ALA A 267 -10.94 -8.86 -18.74
N ASP A 268 -10.65 -7.58 -18.95
CA ASP A 268 -11.11 -6.82 -20.12
C ASP A 268 -10.55 -7.39 -21.43
N LEU A 269 -9.26 -7.71 -21.48
CA LEU A 269 -8.63 -8.35 -22.64
C LEU A 269 -9.25 -9.74 -22.93
N GLY A 270 -9.52 -10.53 -21.91
CA GLY A 270 -10.21 -11.82 -22.06
C GLY A 270 -11.62 -11.66 -22.62
N ALA A 271 -12.37 -10.65 -22.17
CA ALA A 271 -13.68 -10.33 -22.73
C ALA A 271 -13.59 -9.89 -24.20
N ILE A 272 -12.59 -9.09 -24.56
CA ILE A 272 -12.33 -8.67 -25.93
C ILE A 272 -11.97 -9.85 -26.83
N GLN A 273 -11.10 -10.77 -26.37
CA GLN A 273 -10.77 -12.00 -27.11
C GLN A 273 -12.01 -12.86 -27.38
N ASN A 274 -12.89 -13.03 -26.39
CA ASN A 274 -14.13 -13.77 -26.56
C ASN A 274 -15.06 -13.11 -27.60
N ARG A 275 -15.13 -11.77 -27.61
CA ARG A 275 -15.90 -11.02 -28.64
C ARG A 275 -15.33 -11.24 -30.03
N PHE A 276 -14.01 -11.15 -30.22
CA PHE A 276 -13.36 -11.44 -31.50
C PHE A 276 -13.64 -12.89 -31.96
N THR A 277 -13.47 -13.86 -31.07
CA THR A 277 -13.73 -15.28 -31.36
C THR A 277 -15.19 -15.52 -31.79
N SER A 278 -16.15 -14.91 -31.11
CA SER A 278 -17.57 -15.02 -31.45
C SER A 278 -17.87 -14.42 -32.83
N VAL A 279 -17.25 -13.29 -33.15
CA VAL A 279 -17.44 -12.66 -34.47
C VAL A 279 -16.79 -13.52 -35.57
N VAL A 280 -15.58 -14.03 -35.36
CA VAL A 280 -14.93 -14.93 -36.35
C VAL A 280 -15.75 -16.19 -36.60
N ALA A 281 -16.41 -16.72 -35.54
CA ALA A 281 -17.26 -17.92 -35.68
C ALA A 281 -18.60 -17.64 -36.39
N ASN A 282 -19.05 -16.38 -36.48
CA ASN A 282 -20.32 -15.98 -37.08
C ASN A 282 -20.15 -15.30 -38.47
N LEU A 283 -18.96 -15.19 -38.97
CA LEU A 283 -18.61 -14.72 -40.31
C LEU A 283 -18.48 -15.88 -41.29
#